data_42d634609b802cecc595e460333f1ab2
#
_entry.id   42d634609b802cecc595e460333f1ab2
#
_cell.length_a   1.000
_cell.length_b   1.000
_cell.length_c   1.000
_cell.angle_alpha   90.00
_cell.angle_beta   90.00
_cell.angle_gamma   90.00
#
_symmetry.space_group_name_H-M   'P 1'
#
loop_
_entity.id
_entity.type
_entity.pdbx_description
1 polymer ?
#
loop_
_entity_poly.entity_id
_entity_poly.type
_entity_poly.pdbx_seq_one_letter_code
_entity_poly.pdbx_strand_id
1 'polypeptide(L)'
;MFSERGYDGATFQEIAVRADLTRPAINHYFSSKKLLYCDVVDQTNELVVANGIQNAKRALRLMDRLSEFIAVVMRASSEDPSVSPFLVTAVLESQRHPELSRNENDAVAISRVFLNWAVNDAIERGELKADTDVPSLAETLLIVLVGVGFYAGYLGNYQEMRAVIETLRRLLEGAFWERGA
;
A
#
# COMPACT_ATOMS: atom_id res chain seq x y z
N MET A 1 12.35 -12.40 -3.48
CA MET A 1 12.39 -12.97 -4.85
C MET A 1 11.28 -12.41 -5.74
N PHE A 2 10.01 -12.50 -5.36
CA PHE A 2 8.91 -11.88 -6.14
C PHE A 2 9.05 -10.35 -6.26
N SER A 3 9.49 -9.68 -5.21
CA SER A 3 9.78 -8.23 -5.23
C SER A 3 10.90 -7.84 -6.19
N GLU A 4 11.87 -8.74 -6.42
CA GLU A 4 13.06 -8.50 -7.25
C GLU A 4 12.84 -8.85 -8.72
N ARG A 5 12.09 -9.94 -9.01
CA ARG A 5 11.99 -10.55 -10.34
C ARG A 5 10.57 -10.64 -10.90
N GLY A 6 9.58 -10.16 -10.13
CA GLY A 6 8.17 -10.35 -10.47
C GLY A 6 7.70 -11.80 -10.37
N TYR A 7 6.46 -12.03 -10.80
CA TYR A 7 5.88 -13.36 -10.80
C TYR A 7 6.57 -14.29 -11.79
N ASP A 8 6.74 -13.87 -13.05
CA ASP A 8 7.29 -14.74 -14.11
C ASP A 8 8.76 -15.06 -13.91
N GLY A 9 9.56 -14.09 -13.46
CA GLY A 9 10.99 -14.24 -13.25
C GLY A 9 11.38 -15.10 -12.03
N ALA A 10 10.44 -15.43 -11.16
CA ALA A 10 10.67 -16.31 -10.01
C ALA A 10 10.23 -17.74 -10.33
N THR A 11 11.14 -18.72 -10.20
CA THR A 11 10.78 -20.13 -10.32
C THR A 11 10.50 -20.76 -8.94
N PHE A 12 9.59 -21.73 -8.92
CA PHE A 12 9.23 -22.43 -7.69
C PHE A 12 10.43 -23.21 -7.10
N GLN A 13 11.34 -23.66 -7.95
CA GLN A 13 12.58 -24.32 -7.53
C GLN A 13 13.54 -23.35 -6.84
N GLU A 14 13.77 -22.17 -7.43
CA GLU A 14 14.66 -21.16 -6.83
C GLU A 14 14.10 -20.63 -5.51
N ILE A 15 12.76 -20.50 -5.40
CA ILE A 15 12.11 -20.11 -4.13
C ILE A 15 12.38 -21.17 -3.06
N ALA A 16 12.24 -22.46 -3.40
CA ALA A 16 12.53 -23.55 -2.47
C ALA A 16 13.99 -23.48 -1.98
N VAL A 17 14.94 -23.36 -2.91
CA VAL A 17 16.37 -23.25 -2.57
C VAL A 17 16.64 -22.05 -1.67
N ARG A 18 16.07 -20.88 -1.98
CA ARG A 18 16.26 -19.65 -1.15
C ARG A 18 15.67 -19.77 0.25
N ALA A 19 14.63 -20.59 0.41
CA ALA A 19 14.00 -20.90 1.69
C ALA A 19 14.67 -22.06 2.44
N ASP A 20 15.80 -22.59 1.93
CA ASP A 20 16.48 -23.78 2.44
C ASP A 20 15.56 -25.02 2.49
N LEU A 21 14.70 -25.14 1.49
CA LEU A 21 13.76 -26.23 1.32
C LEU A 21 14.06 -27.04 0.07
N THR A 22 13.73 -28.33 0.12
CA THR A 22 13.68 -29.15 -1.10
C THR A 22 12.40 -28.90 -1.89
N ARG A 23 12.41 -29.21 -3.19
CA ARG A 23 11.20 -29.11 -4.04
C ARG A 23 10.01 -29.92 -3.48
N PRO A 24 10.18 -31.17 -3.01
CA PRO A 24 9.09 -31.89 -2.33
C PRO A 24 8.58 -31.21 -1.08
N ALA A 25 9.49 -30.60 -0.27
CA ALA A 25 9.10 -29.93 0.96
C ALA A 25 8.23 -28.68 0.67
N ILE A 26 8.61 -27.82 -0.30
CA ILE A 26 7.78 -26.66 -0.64
C ILE A 26 6.44 -27.09 -1.27
N ASN A 27 6.42 -28.19 -2.06
CA ASN A 27 5.18 -28.73 -2.62
C ASN A 27 4.21 -29.26 -1.55
N HIS A 28 4.69 -29.61 -0.36
CA HIS A 28 3.84 -30.00 0.77
C HIS A 28 3.03 -28.81 1.30
N TYR A 29 3.60 -27.60 1.28
CA TYR A 29 2.92 -26.39 1.74
C TYR A 29 2.11 -25.70 0.63
N PHE A 30 2.66 -25.67 -0.57
CA PHE A 30 2.05 -24.97 -1.72
C PHE A 30 2.09 -25.88 -2.95
N SER A 31 0.92 -26.22 -3.48
CA SER A 31 0.84 -27.09 -4.67
C SER A 31 1.29 -26.40 -5.97
N SER A 32 1.44 -25.08 -5.98
CA SER A 32 1.90 -24.32 -7.14
C SER A 32 2.53 -22.96 -6.76
N LYS A 33 3.34 -22.40 -7.68
CA LYS A 33 3.88 -21.03 -7.59
C LYS A 33 2.76 -20.00 -7.46
N LYS A 34 1.64 -20.22 -8.17
CA LYS A 34 0.46 -19.33 -8.10
C LYS A 34 -0.10 -19.26 -6.68
N LEU A 35 -0.34 -20.39 -6.03
CA LEU A 35 -0.88 -20.40 -4.67
C LEU A 35 0.07 -19.76 -3.68
N LEU A 36 1.37 -20.05 -3.76
CA LEU A 36 2.38 -19.39 -2.95
C LEU A 36 2.37 -17.87 -3.17
N TYR A 37 2.34 -17.42 -4.43
CA TYR A 37 2.31 -16.00 -4.76
C TYR A 37 1.07 -15.31 -4.16
N CYS A 38 -0.11 -15.88 -4.38
CA CYS A 38 -1.36 -15.34 -3.82
C CYS A 38 -1.32 -15.26 -2.29
N ASP A 39 -0.78 -16.27 -1.62
CA ASP A 39 -0.63 -16.28 -0.16
C ASP A 39 0.31 -15.16 0.32
N VAL A 40 1.43 -14.94 -0.36
CA VAL A 40 2.35 -13.84 -0.04
C VAL A 40 1.68 -12.47 -0.26
N VAL A 41 0.88 -12.32 -1.31
CA VAL A 41 0.09 -11.09 -1.56
C VAL A 41 -0.91 -10.88 -0.43
N ASP A 42 -1.67 -11.91 -0.07
CA ASP A 42 -2.68 -11.86 0.98
C ASP A 42 -2.07 -11.47 2.34
N GLN A 43 -0.97 -12.12 2.73
CA GLN A 43 -0.26 -11.80 3.98
C GLN A 43 0.32 -10.39 3.98
N THR A 44 0.88 -9.93 2.86
CA THR A 44 1.44 -8.58 2.75
C THR A 44 0.34 -7.52 2.82
N ASN A 45 -0.80 -7.75 2.17
CA ASN A 45 -1.96 -6.86 2.24
C ASN A 45 -2.53 -6.78 3.66
N GLU A 46 -2.61 -7.90 4.38
CA GLU A 46 -3.02 -7.90 5.80
C GLU A 46 -2.02 -7.11 6.66
N LEU A 47 -0.73 -7.37 6.50
CA LEU A 47 0.32 -6.71 7.26
C LEU A 47 0.35 -5.19 7.06
N VAL A 48 0.11 -4.71 5.85
CA VAL A 48 0.26 -3.30 5.50
C VAL A 48 -1.08 -2.61 5.34
N VAL A 49 -1.93 -3.10 4.43
CA VAL A 49 -3.15 -2.37 4.05
C VAL A 49 -4.22 -2.47 5.13
N ALA A 50 -4.54 -3.69 5.59
CA ALA A 50 -5.56 -3.88 6.62
C ALA A 50 -5.15 -3.25 7.95
N ASN A 51 -3.91 -3.47 8.40
CA ASN A 51 -3.38 -2.85 9.60
C ASN A 51 -3.28 -1.31 9.46
N GLY A 52 -2.89 -0.80 8.28
CA GLY A 52 -2.86 0.62 7.98
C GLY A 52 -4.24 1.25 8.13
N ILE A 53 -5.27 0.63 7.58
CA ILE A 53 -6.67 1.06 7.70
C ILE A 53 -7.14 1.01 9.16
N GLN A 54 -6.83 -0.06 9.89
CA GLN A 54 -7.23 -0.18 11.31
C GLN A 54 -6.61 0.92 12.17
N ASN A 55 -5.34 1.25 11.98
CA ASN A 55 -4.68 2.35 12.69
C ASN A 55 -5.26 3.70 12.28
N ALA A 56 -5.44 3.94 10.99
CA ALA A 56 -6.02 5.17 10.46
C ALA A 56 -7.44 5.44 11.01
N LYS A 57 -8.27 4.41 11.18
CA LYS A 57 -9.63 4.56 11.74
C LYS A 57 -9.66 5.08 13.18
N ARG A 58 -8.56 5.00 13.94
CA ARG A 58 -8.46 5.53 15.31
C ARG A 58 -8.24 7.03 15.31
N ALA A 59 -7.72 7.60 14.25
CA ALA A 59 -7.52 9.03 14.09
C ALA A 59 -8.83 9.72 13.71
N LEU A 60 -9.01 10.98 14.14
CA LEU A 60 -10.22 11.76 13.88
C LEU A 60 -10.12 12.54 12.57
N ARG A 61 -9.00 13.23 12.35
CA ARG A 61 -8.83 14.10 11.18
C ARG A 61 -8.38 13.31 9.96
N LEU A 62 -8.81 13.74 8.79
CA LEU A 62 -8.46 13.08 7.51
C LEU A 62 -6.94 12.99 7.32
N MET A 63 -6.22 14.07 7.57
CA MET A 63 -4.76 14.10 7.44
C MET A 63 -4.04 13.20 8.44
N ASP A 64 -4.56 13.09 9.67
CA ASP A 64 -4.00 12.19 10.68
C ASP A 64 -4.24 10.73 10.28
N ARG A 65 -5.39 10.40 9.68
CA ARG A 65 -5.67 9.07 9.13
C ARG A 65 -4.70 8.67 8.04
N LEU A 66 -4.42 9.58 7.11
CA LEU A 66 -3.42 9.33 6.06
C LEU A 66 -2.02 9.13 6.66
N SER A 67 -1.65 9.95 7.64
CA SER A 67 -0.36 9.85 8.33
C SER A 67 -0.20 8.51 9.05
N GLU A 68 -1.23 8.04 9.76
CA GLU A 68 -1.23 6.74 10.45
C GLU A 68 -1.13 5.57 9.46
N PHE A 69 -1.86 5.64 8.34
CA PHE A 69 -1.74 4.62 7.28
C PHE A 69 -0.31 4.55 6.75
N ILE A 70 0.26 5.70 6.37
CA ILE A 70 1.62 5.80 5.85
C ILE A 70 2.64 5.31 6.90
N ALA A 71 2.44 5.61 8.17
CA ALA A 71 3.33 5.16 9.25
C ALA A 71 3.41 3.63 9.34
N VAL A 72 2.31 2.91 9.09
CA VAL A 72 2.31 1.44 9.03
C VAL A 72 3.12 0.93 7.84
N VAL A 73 2.92 1.50 6.65
CA VAL A 73 3.72 1.17 5.45
C VAL A 73 5.21 1.35 5.72
N MET A 74 5.57 2.50 6.31
CA MET A 74 6.96 2.85 6.61
C MET A 74 7.60 1.91 7.63
N ARG A 75 6.85 1.53 8.67
CA ARG A 75 7.33 0.57 9.68
C ARG A 75 7.58 -0.79 9.06
N ALA A 76 6.61 -1.33 8.32
CA ALA A 76 6.75 -2.61 7.64
C ALA A 76 7.94 -2.64 6.69
N SER A 77 8.16 -1.56 5.92
CA SER A 77 9.31 -1.43 5.01
C SER A 77 10.66 -1.26 5.74
N SER A 78 10.65 -0.72 6.96
CA SER A 78 11.84 -0.63 7.81
C SER A 78 12.24 -1.99 8.40
N GLU A 79 11.26 -2.83 8.73
CA GLU A 79 11.45 -4.19 9.24
C GLU A 79 11.84 -5.17 8.12
N ASP A 80 11.19 -5.04 6.95
CA ASP A 80 11.53 -5.80 5.74
C ASP A 80 11.52 -4.88 4.50
N PRO A 81 12.70 -4.52 3.97
CA PRO A 81 12.82 -3.66 2.79
C PRO A 81 12.19 -4.22 1.52
N SER A 82 11.79 -5.50 1.49
CA SER A 82 11.12 -6.09 0.34
C SER A 82 9.61 -5.82 0.28
N VAL A 83 9.00 -5.33 1.36
CA VAL A 83 7.55 -5.13 1.49
C VAL A 83 7.02 -4.10 0.50
N SER A 84 7.55 -2.87 0.51
CA SER A 84 7.07 -1.81 -0.40
C SER A 84 7.31 -2.14 -1.88
N PRO A 85 8.51 -2.62 -2.31
CA PRO A 85 8.71 -3.08 -3.68
C PRO A 85 7.74 -4.21 -4.07
N PHE A 86 7.47 -5.14 -3.14
CA PHE A 86 6.55 -6.23 -3.41
C PHE A 86 5.11 -5.75 -3.61
N LEU A 87 4.61 -4.84 -2.78
CA LEU A 87 3.26 -4.26 -2.93
C LEU A 87 3.08 -3.58 -4.29
N VAL A 88 4.05 -2.77 -4.70
CA VAL A 88 4.02 -2.10 -6.02
C VAL A 88 4.07 -3.13 -7.15
N THR A 89 4.95 -4.13 -7.05
CA THR A 89 5.06 -5.19 -8.04
C THR A 89 3.76 -5.99 -8.12
N ALA A 90 3.11 -6.29 -7.00
CA ALA A 90 1.86 -7.03 -6.98
C ALA A 90 0.72 -6.30 -7.72
N VAL A 91 0.66 -4.97 -7.62
CA VAL A 91 -0.30 -4.16 -8.40
C VAL A 91 -0.03 -4.30 -9.91
N LEU A 92 1.24 -4.25 -10.33
CA LEU A 92 1.60 -4.40 -11.74
C LEU A 92 1.34 -5.83 -12.26
N GLU A 93 1.67 -6.83 -11.44
CA GLU A 93 1.44 -8.24 -11.79
C GLU A 93 -0.05 -8.57 -11.88
N SER A 94 -0.91 -7.97 -11.07
CA SER A 94 -2.37 -8.17 -11.18
C SER A 94 -2.94 -7.69 -12.52
N GLN A 95 -2.31 -6.69 -13.15
CA GLN A 95 -2.69 -6.22 -14.49
C GLN A 95 -2.17 -7.13 -15.61
N ARG A 96 -1.01 -7.75 -15.41
CA ARG A 96 -0.41 -8.68 -16.40
C ARG A 96 -1.00 -10.08 -16.31
N HIS A 97 -1.39 -10.47 -15.11
CA HIS A 97 -1.86 -11.79 -14.74
C HIS A 97 -3.19 -11.69 -13.99
N PRO A 98 -4.33 -11.42 -14.66
CA PRO A 98 -5.63 -11.29 -14.00
C PRO A 98 -6.01 -12.51 -13.15
N GLU A 99 -5.48 -13.69 -13.50
CA GLU A 99 -5.68 -14.92 -12.75
C GLU A 99 -4.98 -14.95 -11.38
N LEU A 100 -4.07 -14.02 -11.09
CA LEU A 100 -3.43 -13.84 -9.77
C LEU A 100 -4.23 -12.89 -8.88
N SER A 101 -5.12 -12.09 -9.46
CA SER A 101 -5.97 -11.17 -8.71
C SER A 101 -7.07 -11.95 -8.00
N ARG A 102 -7.17 -11.73 -6.69
CA ARG A 102 -8.36 -12.10 -5.91
C ARG A 102 -9.07 -10.79 -5.60
N ASN A 103 -10.23 -10.55 -6.21
CA ASN A 103 -10.99 -9.31 -6.08
C ASN A 103 -11.22 -8.89 -4.60
N GLU A 104 -11.27 -9.85 -3.69
CA GLU A 104 -11.48 -9.62 -2.26
C GLU A 104 -10.24 -9.05 -1.54
N ASN A 105 -9.03 -9.22 -2.12
CA ASN A 105 -7.74 -8.81 -1.54
C ASN A 105 -6.95 -7.85 -2.43
N ASP A 106 -7.62 -7.12 -3.31
CA ASP A 106 -6.98 -6.06 -4.08
C ASP A 106 -6.69 -4.85 -3.18
N ALA A 107 -5.40 -4.65 -2.89
CA ALA A 107 -4.91 -3.54 -2.06
C ALA A 107 -5.42 -2.16 -2.52
N VAL A 108 -5.50 -1.95 -3.84
CA VAL A 108 -5.98 -0.70 -4.44
C VAL A 108 -7.47 -0.53 -4.20
N ALA A 109 -8.27 -1.59 -4.45
CA ALA A 109 -9.71 -1.57 -4.23
C ALA A 109 -10.06 -1.36 -2.76
N ILE A 110 -9.39 -2.06 -1.84
CA ILE A 110 -9.58 -1.92 -0.40
C ILE A 110 -9.22 -0.50 0.06
N SER A 111 -8.09 0.03 -0.39
CA SER A 111 -7.67 1.40 -0.05
C SER A 111 -8.64 2.44 -0.60
N ARG A 112 -9.17 2.26 -1.81
CA ARG A 112 -10.19 3.14 -2.40
C ARG A 112 -11.48 3.18 -1.57
N VAL A 113 -11.96 2.03 -1.12
CA VAL A 113 -13.14 1.94 -0.23
C VAL A 113 -12.88 2.69 1.08
N PHE A 114 -11.72 2.49 1.69
CA PHE A 114 -11.32 3.19 2.90
C PHE A 114 -11.26 4.71 2.69
N LEU A 115 -10.64 5.19 1.62
CA LEU A 115 -10.50 6.62 1.35
C LEU A 115 -11.85 7.29 1.08
N ASN A 116 -12.74 6.64 0.32
CA ASN A 116 -14.10 7.14 0.13
C ASN A 116 -14.83 7.29 1.48
N TRP A 117 -14.73 6.29 2.36
CA TRP A 117 -15.28 6.38 3.70
C TRP A 117 -14.64 7.52 4.50
N ALA A 118 -13.33 7.67 4.50
CA ALA A 118 -12.62 8.67 5.28
C ALA A 118 -12.95 10.11 4.84
N VAL A 119 -13.14 10.33 3.53
CA VAL A 119 -13.55 11.62 2.97
C VAL A 119 -15.00 11.95 3.35
N ASN A 120 -15.92 10.99 3.23
CA ASN A 120 -17.31 11.19 3.66
C ASN A 120 -17.42 11.52 5.15
N ASP A 121 -16.72 10.78 6.00
CA ASP A 121 -16.69 11.03 7.44
C ASP A 121 -16.08 12.41 7.79
N ALA A 122 -15.09 12.87 7.01
CA ALA A 122 -14.54 14.22 7.16
C ALA A 122 -15.55 15.33 6.77
N ILE A 123 -16.40 15.09 5.77
CA ILE A 123 -17.51 15.98 5.41
C ILE A 123 -18.56 16.01 6.52
N GLU A 124 -18.98 14.84 7.02
CA GLU A 124 -19.98 14.71 8.09
C GLU A 124 -19.55 15.44 9.38
N ARG A 125 -18.25 15.45 9.66
CA ARG A 125 -17.68 16.17 10.82
C ARG A 125 -17.38 17.63 10.54
N GLY A 126 -17.65 18.15 9.35
CA GLY A 126 -17.40 19.54 8.97
C GLY A 126 -15.90 19.88 8.80
N GLU A 127 -15.02 18.89 8.65
CA GLU A 127 -13.60 19.08 8.32
C GLU A 127 -13.43 19.45 6.86
N LEU A 128 -14.24 18.89 5.98
CA LEU A 128 -14.32 19.21 4.55
C LEU A 128 -15.67 19.91 4.26
N LYS A 129 -15.69 20.65 3.15
CA LYS A 129 -16.90 21.31 2.66
C LYS A 129 -17.93 20.27 2.20
N ALA A 130 -19.22 20.56 2.39
CA ALA A 130 -20.31 19.66 2.00
C ALA A 130 -20.42 19.41 0.48
N ASP A 131 -19.90 20.31 -0.35
CA ASP A 131 -19.89 20.23 -1.80
C ASP A 131 -18.61 19.57 -2.36
N THR A 132 -17.79 18.94 -1.50
CA THR A 132 -16.57 18.24 -1.91
C THR A 132 -16.92 17.06 -2.82
N ASP A 133 -16.26 16.98 -3.98
CA ASP A 133 -16.33 15.80 -4.87
C ASP A 133 -15.57 14.63 -4.25
N VAL A 134 -16.32 13.78 -3.54
CA VAL A 134 -15.78 12.63 -2.80
C VAL A 134 -15.00 11.67 -3.71
N PRO A 135 -15.54 11.21 -4.85
CA PRO A 135 -14.81 10.29 -5.74
C PRO A 135 -13.47 10.86 -6.22
N SER A 136 -13.46 12.11 -6.67
CA SER A 136 -12.23 12.74 -7.18
C SER A 136 -11.19 12.96 -6.08
N LEU A 137 -11.60 13.36 -4.88
CA LEU A 137 -10.68 13.54 -3.76
C LEU A 137 -10.13 12.20 -3.28
N ALA A 138 -10.99 11.18 -3.12
CA ALA A 138 -10.55 9.85 -2.71
C ALA A 138 -9.55 9.23 -3.70
N GLU A 139 -9.79 9.37 -5.02
CA GLU A 139 -8.87 8.89 -6.03
C GLU A 139 -7.54 9.66 -6.03
N THR A 140 -7.58 10.98 -5.81
CA THR A 140 -6.36 11.80 -5.64
C THR A 140 -5.53 11.33 -4.44
N LEU A 141 -6.17 11.09 -3.30
CA LEU A 141 -5.48 10.56 -2.11
C LEU A 141 -4.93 9.15 -2.33
N LEU A 142 -5.64 8.32 -3.10
CA LEU A 142 -5.17 6.99 -3.48
C LEU A 142 -3.88 7.08 -4.32
N ILE A 143 -3.84 7.98 -5.32
CA ILE A 143 -2.64 8.23 -6.13
C ILE A 143 -1.48 8.65 -5.23
N VAL A 144 -1.72 9.52 -4.25
CA VAL A 144 -0.70 9.94 -3.29
C VAL A 144 -0.18 8.76 -2.48
N LEU A 145 -1.07 7.90 -1.93
CA LEU A 145 -0.66 6.71 -1.17
C LEU A 145 0.15 5.72 -2.01
N VAL A 146 -0.28 5.46 -3.25
CA VAL A 146 0.46 4.61 -4.20
C VAL A 146 1.82 5.23 -4.53
N GLY A 147 1.86 6.54 -4.77
CA GLY A 147 3.10 7.30 -5.01
C GLY A 147 4.08 7.22 -3.84
N VAL A 148 3.58 7.33 -2.61
CA VAL A 148 4.39 7.15 -1.39
C VAL A 148 4.96 5.72 -1.32
N GLY A 149 4.13 4.70 -1.59
CA GLY A 149 4.58 3.30 -1.62
C GLY A 149 5.66 3.06 -2.69
N PHE A 150 5.47 3.61 -3.89
CA PHE A 150 6.45 3.52 -4.97
C PHE A 150 7.77 4.22 -4.60
N TYR A 151 7.71 5.43 -4.05
CA TYR A 151 8.89 6.16 -3.62
C TYR A 151 9.65 5.37 -2.54
N ALA A 152 8.94 4.87 -1.52
CA ALA A 152 9.53 4.07 -0.45
C ALA A 152 10.21 2.79 -0.96
N GLY A 153 9.64 2.16 -1.99
CA GLY A 153 10.13 0.90 -2.52
C GLY A 153 11.30 1.02 -3.49
N TYR A 154 11.40 2.13 -4.23
CA TYR A 154 12.31 2.20 -5.38
C TYR A 154 13.20 3.43 -5.45
N LEU A 155 12.83 4.55 -4.84
CA LEU A 155 13.50 5.83 -5.08
C LEU A 155 14.18 6.43 -3.86
N GLY A 156 13.63 6.25 -2.66
CA GLY A 156 14.05 6.94 -1.47
C GLY A 156 14.47 6.02 -0.32
N ASN A 157 14.98 6.65 0.73
CA ASN A 157 15.24 6.00 2.00
C ASN A 157 14.23 6.47 3.07
N TYR A 158 14.25 5.82 4.23
CA TYR A 158 13.33 6.10 5.33
C TYR A 158 13.37 7.55 5.83
N GLN A 159 14.55 8.17 5.90
CA GLN A 159 14.70 9.55 6.40
C GLN A 159 14.13 10.57 5.40
N GLU A 160 14.41 10.38 4.11
CA GLU A 160 13.85 11.20 3.03
C GLU A 160 12.33 11.09 2.99
N MET A 161 11.78 9.88 3.17
CA MET A 161 10.34 9.67 3.17
C MET A 161 9.63 10.47 4.27
N ARG A 162 10.19 10.53 5.48
CA ARG A 162 9.59 11.34 6.56
C ARG A 162 9.50 12.82 6.17
N ALA A 163 10.53 13.37 5.54
CA ALA A 163 10.54 14.76 5.07
C ALA A 163 9.50 14.97 3.96
N VAL A 164 9.37 14.02 3.03
CA VAL A 164 8.36 14.06 1.95
C VAL A 164 6.94 14.05 2.52
N ILE A 165 6.65 13.17 3.47
CA ILE A 165 5.31 13.07 4.10
C ILE A 165 4.98 14.36 4.84
N GLU A 166 5.89 14.91 5.62
CA GLU A 166 5.68 16.17 6.33
C GLU A 166 5.45 17.34 5.35
N THR A 167 6.21 17.37 4.26
CA THR A 167 6.04 18.37 3.20
C THR A 167 4.68 18.21 2.50
N LEU A 168 4.27 16.97 2.22
CA LEU A 168 2.96 16.68 1.64
C LEU A 168 1.82 17.13 2.55
N ARG A 169 1.93 16.83 3.86
CA ARG A 169 0.95 17.30 4.85
C ARG A 169 0.80 18.83 4.82
N ARG A 170 1.91 19.55 4.84
CA ARG A 170 1.94 21.03 4.78
C ARG A 170 1.37 21.55 3.46
N LEU A 171 1.62 20.86 2.34
CA LEU A 171 1.05 21.21 1.04
C LEU A 171 -0.48 21.09 1.05
N LEU A 172 -1.00 19.97 1.57
CA LEU A 172 -2.45 19.70 1.65
C LEU A 172 -3.16 20.62 2.65
N GLU A 173 -2.46 21.05 3.71
CA GLU A 173 -2.95 22.06 4.66
C GLU A 173 -2.86 23.49 4.11
N GLY A 174 -2.33 23.68 2.90
CA GLY A 174 -2.19 25.00 2.29
C GLY A 174 -1.06 25.86 2.86
N ALA A 175 -0.13 25.27 3.61
CA ALA A 175 0.90 25.99 4.36
C ALA A 175 1.99 26.65 3.47
N PHE A 176 2.00 26.35 2.17
CA PHE A 176 2.95 26.93 1.21
C PHE A 176 2.38 28.12 0.42
N TRP A 177 1.08 28.37 0.55
CA TRP A 177 0.44 29.46 -0.17
C TRP A 177 0.40 30.71 0.70
N GLU A 178 0.88 31.82 0.18
CA GLU A 178 0.57 33.12 0.78
C GLU A 178 -0.95 33.32 0.68
N ARG A 179 -1.61 33.59 1.81
CA ARG A 179 -3.03 33.96 1.78
C ARG A 179 -3.09 35.23 0.96
N GLY A 180 -3.64 35.14 -0.25
CA GLY A 180 -3.71 36.21 -1.20
C GLY A 180 -4.24 37.50 -0.55
N ALA A 181 -3.57 38.57 -0.88
CA ALA A 181 -4.00 39.93 -0.54
C ALA A 181 -5.38 40.23 -1.14
#